data_6fe021193f0c0e14f84f0e51fee200d6
#
_entry.id   6fe021193f0c0e14f84f0e51fee200d6
#
_cell.length_a   1.000
_cell.length_b   1.000
_cell.length_c   1.000
_cell.angle_alpha   90.00
_cell.angle_beta   90.00
_cell.angle_gamma   90.00
#
_symmetry.space_group_name_H-M   'P 1'
#
loop_
_entity.id
_entity.type
_entity.pdbx_description
1 polymer ?
#
loop_
_entity_poly.entity_id
_entity_poly.type
_entity_poly.pdbx_seq_one_letter_code
_entity_poly.pdbx_strand_id
1 'polypeptide(L)'
;FGIDTTYDYVNALKKIFVIEDMEAWSPNLRSKTAIRTSDTRYFIDPSIATSSLGIGPDDLIKDLNTMGLLFETMAIRDLRVYADALGGKVYHYRDKNGLECDAIIHLRNGKYGLVEIKLGGDSLIESGAKTLKSLATKIDTEKMNAPSFMMVLAGVGKYAYTRADGVTV
;
A
#
# COMPACT_ATOMS: atom_id res chain seq x y z
N PHE A 1 -9.06 24.87 14.80
CA PHE A 1 -7.60 24.75 14.78
C PHE A 1 -7.08 25.31 13.47
N GLY A 2 -5.99 26.10 13.51
CA GLY A 2 -5.31 26.56 12.30
C GLY A 2 -4.55 25.42 11.61
N ILE A 3 -4.27 25.61 10.32
CA ILE A 3 -3.50 24.63 9.50
C ILE A 3 -2.13 24.40 10.15
N ASP A 4 -1.45 25.45 10.61
CA ASP A 4 -0.13 25.35 11.24
C ASP A 4 -0.16 24.49 12.51
N THR A 5 -1.18 24.67 13.35
CA THR A 5 -1.36 23.85 14.56
C THR A 5 -1.53 22.36 14.23
N THR A 6 -2.25 22.03 13.15
CA THR A 6 -2.42 20.65 12.69
C THR A 6 -1.08 20.04 12.24
N TYR A 7 -0.27 20.82 11.51
CA TYR A 7 1.08 20.39 11.13
C TYR A 7 1.99 20.13 12.33
N ASP A 8 1.93 20.97 13.36
CA ASP A 8 2.73 20.80 14.57
C ASP A 8 2.37 19.51 15.31
N TYR A 9 1.06 19.19 15.45
CA TYR A 9 0.64 17.94 16.05
C TYR A 9 1.07 16.71 15.23
N VAL A 10 0.91 16.76 13.91
CA VAL A 10 1.37 15.68 13.02
C VAL A 10 2.87 15.47 13.14
N ASN A 11 3.65 16.56 13.16
CA ASN A 11 5.11 16.47 13.32
C ASN A 11 5.51 15.93 14.70
N ALA A 12 4.79 16.29 15.76
CA ALA A 12 5.02 15.72 17.07
C ALA A 12 4.79 14.21 17.10
N LEU A 13 3.68 13.74 16.50
CA LEU A 13 3.36 12.31 16.39
C LEU A 13 4.39 11.54 15.56
N LYS A 14 4.94 12.12 14.51
CA LYS A 14 6.04 11.54 13.72
C LYS A 14 7.32 11.42 14.56
N LYS A 15 7.68 12.44 15.32
CA LYS A 15 8.89 12.46 16.15
C LYS A 15 8.89 11.39 17.25
N ILE A 16 7.72 11.01 17.74
CA ILE A 16 7.56 9.95 18.75
C ILE A 16 7.16 8.59 18.14
N PHE A 17 7.30 8.44 16.82
CA PHE A 17 7.05 7.19 16.09
C PHE A 17 5.64 6.62 16.27
N VAL A 18 4.62 7.46 16.33
CA VAL A 18 3.20 7.05 16.32
C VAL A 18 2.69 6.88 14.89
N ILE A 19 3.09 7.80 14.01
CA ILE A 19 2.73 7.81 12.60
C ILE A 19 3.96 8.02 11.73
N GLU A 20 3.86 7.55 10.49
CA GLU A 20 4.86 7.79 9.45
C GLU A 20 4.18 8.04 8.09
N ASP A 21 4.87 8.76 7.21
CA ASP A 21 4.41 9.00 5.86
C ASP A 21 5.03 7.97 4.90
N MET A 22 4.23 7.55 3.92
CA MET A 22 4.65 6.76 2.78
C MET A 22 4.63 7.64 1.54
N GLU A 23 5.78 7.80 0.91
CA GLU A 23 5.96 8.64 -0.26
C GLU A 23 5.20 8.10 -1.47
N ALA A 24 4.79 9.01 -2.35
CA ALA A 24 4.21 8.65 -3.62
C ALA A 24 5.28 8.13 -4.59
N TRP A 25 4.98 7.03 -5.29
CA TRP A 25 5.80 6.51 -6.36
C TRP A 25 5.60 7.30 -7.65
N SER A 26 6.69 7.67 -8.30
CA SER A 26 6.68 8.42 -9.55
C SER A 26 7.33 7.63 -10.67
N PRO A 27 6.64 6.66 -11.29
CA PRO A 27 7.16 5.89 -12.41
C PRO A 27 7.16 6.67 -13.71
N ASN A 28 7.91 6.16 -14.69
CA ASN A 28 7.73 6.56 -16.07
C ASN A 28 6.44 5.95 -16.64
N LEU A 29 5.48 6.80 -17.00
CA LEU A 29 4.21 6.37 -17.59
C LEU A 29 4.21 6.60 -19.10
N ARG A 30 3.50 5.74 -19.84
CA ARG A 30 3.28 5.89 -21.30
C ARG A 30 2.45 7.11 -21.63
N SER A 31 1.57 7.52 -20.76
CA SER A 31 0.73 8.71 -20.89
C SER A 31 1.18 9.81 -19.93
N LYS A 32 0.87 11.07 -20.25
CA LYS A 32 1.09 12.21 -19.36
C LYS A 32 0.07 12.27 -18.20
N THR A 33 -0.35 11.13 -17.68
CA THR A 33 -1.24 11.09 -16.51
C THR A 33 -0.54 11.70 -15.30
N ALA A 34 -1.14 12.72 -14.71
CA ALA A 34 -0.56 13.35 -13.53
C ALA A 34 -0.70 12.42 -12.32
N ILE A 35 0.42 12.14 -11.66
CA ILE A 35 0.50 11.38 -10.42
C ILE A 35 0.21 12.34 -9.26
N ARG A 36 -0.51 11.88 -8.25
CA ARG A 36 -0.64 12.59 -6.99
C ARG A 36 0.62 12.35 -6.17
N THR A 37 1.25 13.42 -5.75
CA THR A 37 2.55 13.40 -5.04
C THR A 37 2.41 13.57 -3.54
N SER A 38 1.17 13.67 -3.01
CA SER A 38 0.94 13.74 -1.58
C SER A 38 1.20 12.38 -0.93
N ASP A 39 1.93 12.39 0.17
CA ASP A 39 2.21 11.20 0.95
C ASP A 39 0.93 10.61 1.55
N THR A 40 0.90 9.30 1.73
CA THR A 40 -0.11 8.60 2.51
C THR A 40 0.44 8.36 3.92
N ARG A 41 -0.42 8.49 4.94
CA ARG A 41 -0.02 8.40 6.33
C ARG A 41 -0.55 7.14 6.98
N TYR A 42 0.32 6.44 7.71
CA TYR A 42 -0.01 5.23 8.45
C TYR A 42 0.40 5.36 9.91
N PHE A 43 -0.29 4.65 10.79
CA PHE A 43 0.29 4.32 12.09
C PHE A 43 1.50 3.39 11.89
N ILE A 44 2.51 3.54 12.70
CA ILE A 44 3.68 2.63 12.67
C ILE A 44 3.28 1.22 13.07
N ASP A 45 2.32 1.11 13.99
CA ASP A 45 1.74 -0.18 14.38
C ASP A 45 0.21 -0.05 14.50
N PRO A 46 -0.59 -0.98 13.94
CA PRO A 46 -2.04 -0.91 14.02
C PRO A 46 -2.59 -1.02 15.46
N SER A 47 -1.81 -1.57 16.41
CA SER A 47 -2.20 -1.64 17.81
C SER A 47 -2.35 -0.26 18.46
N ILE A 48 -1.62 0.74 17.97
CA ILE A 48 -1.76 2.14 18.42
C ILE A 48 -3.17 2.65 18.09
N ALA A 49 -3.64 2.36 16.87
CA ALA A 49 -4.98 2.77 16.44
C ALA A 49 -6.08 2.04 17.22
N THR A 50 -5.98 0.71 17.36
CA THR A 50 -6.98 -0.08 18.11
C THR A 50 -7.06 0.35 19.58
N SER A 51 -5.90 0.56 20.21
CA SER A 51 -5.82 1.05 21.60
C SER A 51 -6.44 2.45 21.75
N SER A 52 -6.14 3.36 20.81
CA SER A 52 -6.66 4.74 20.84
C SER A 52 -8.18 4.79 20.61
N LEU A 53 -8.72 3.89 19.79
CA LEU A 53 -10.14 3.77 19.51
C LEU A 53 -10.90 2.97 20.60
N GLY A 54 -10.19 2.23 21.43
CA GLY A 54 -10.80 1.35 22.44
C GLY A 54 -11.55 0.18 21.81
N ILE A 55 -11.13 -0.31 20.64
CA ILE A 55 -11.77 -1.40 19.90
C ILE A 55 -11.00 -2.70 20.02
N GLY A 56 -11.75 -3.81 20.05
CA GLY A 56 -11.21 -5.17 20.12
C GLY A 56 -11.58 -6.02 18.90
N PRO A 57 -11.22 -7.32 18.92
CA PRO A 57 -11.48 -8.22 17.78
C PRO A 57 -12.96 -8.32 17.42
N ASP A 58 -13.85 -8.34 18.41
CA ASP A 58 -15.31 -8.45 18.17
C ASP A 58 -15.89 -7.21 17.49
N ASP A 59 -15.30 -6.03 17.71
CA ASP A 59 -15.69 -4.80 17.04
C ASP A 59 -15.20 -4.82 15.58
N LEU A 60 -13.98 -5.27 15.34
CA LEU A 60 -13.39 -5.36 14.02
C LEU A 60 -14.10 -6.36 13.11
N ILE A 61 -14.59 -7.48 13.66
CA ILE A 61 -15.39 -8.45 12.88
C ILE A 61 -16.71 -7.84 12.43
N LYS A 62 -17.26 -6.88 13.19
CA LYS A 62 -18.50 -6.16 12.84
C LYS A 62 -18.26 -4.97 11.91
N ASP A 63 -17.03 -4.46 11.86
CA ASP A 63 -16.61 -3.35 10.99
C ASP A 63 -15.41 -3.75 10.14
N LEU A 64 -15.71 -4.46 9.05
CA LEU A 64 -14.70 -4.93 8.10
C LEU A 64 -13.97 -3.78 7.37
N ASN A 65 -14.55 -2.60 7.30
CA ASN A 65 -13.87 -1.43 6.73
C ASN A 65 -12.71 -0.99 7.62
N THR A 66 -12.97 -0.79 8.92
CA THR A 66 -11.91 -0.48 9.89
C THR A 66 -10.90 -1.61 9.99
N MET A 67 -11.34 -2.86 9.99
CA MET A 67 -10.43 -4.03 9.96
C MET A 67 -9.53 -4.00 8.73
N GLY A 68 -10.06 -3.66 7.55
CA GLY A 68 -9.29 -3.54 6.29
C GLY A 68 -8.19 -2.49 6.38
N LEU A 69 -8.49 -1.30 6.92
CA LEU A 69 -7.51 -0.23 7.11
C LEU A 69 -6.39 -0.63 8.09
N LEU A 70 -6.73 -1.34 9.17
CA LEU A 70 -5.75 -1.83 10.14
C LEU A 70 -4.89 -2.95 9.56
N PHE A 71 -5.50 -3.85 8.78
CA PHE A 71 -4.76 -4.89 8.06
C PHE A 71 -3.79 -4.29 7.04
N GLU A 72 -4.23 -3.29 6.27
CA GLU A 72 -3.37 -2.56 5.36
C GLU A 72 -2.20 -1.90 6.11
N THR A 73 -2.46 -1.23 7.24
CA THR A 73 -1.43 -0.64 8.10
C THR A 73 -0.40 -1.68 8.55
N MET A 74 -0.86 -2.86 8.99
CA MET A 74 0.01 -3.97 9.40
C MET A 74 0.86 -4.48 8.23
N ALA A 75 0.23 -4.71 7.09
CA ALA A 75 0.92 -5.20 5.90
C ALA A 75 1.97 -4.19 5.39
N ILE A 76 1.66 -2.90 5.34
CA ILE A 76 2.60 -1.85 4.96
C ILE A 76 3.79 -1.80 5.91
N ARG A 77 3.57 -1.89 7.24
CA ARG A 77 4.66 -1.97 8.22
C ARG A 77 5.61 -3.14 7.91
N ASP A 78 5.06 -4.33 7.71
CA ASP A 78 5.87 -5.53 7.47
C ASP A 78 6.59 -5.47 6.11
N LEU A 79 5.91 -5.00 5.07
CA LEU A 79 6.52 -4.79 3.74
C LEU A 79 7.70 -3.81 3.79
N ARG A 80 7.62 -2.75 4.62
CA ARG A 80 8.73 -1.80 4.81
C ARG A 80 9.94 -2.47 5.44
N VAL A 81 9.74 -3.28 6.48
CA VAL A 81 10.82 -4.03 7.14
C VAL A 81 11.50 -4.98 6.14
N TYR A 82 10.73 -5.71 5.36
CA TYR A 82 11.29 -6.63 4.36
C TYR A 82 11.96 -5.90 3.19
N ALA A 83 11.36 -4.80 2.73
CA ALA A 83 11.96 -4.00 1.66
C ALA A 83 13.29 -3.39 2.08
N ASP A 84 13.38 -2.85 3.30
CA ASP A 84 14.62 -2.27 3.85
C ASP A 84 15.73 -3.34 3.95
N ALA A 85 15.40 -4.53 4.46
CA ALA A 85 16.32 -5.66 4.52
C ALA A 85 16.88 -6.08 3.13
N LEU A 86 16.13 -5.83 2.06
CA LEU A 86 16.53 -6.06 0.66
C LEU A 86 17.16 -4.82 -0.01
N GLY A 87 17.38 -3.75 0.75
CA GLY A 87 17.92 -2.49 0.23
C GLY A 87 16.93 -1.72 -0.64
N GLY A 88 15.65 -1.86 -0.39
CA GLY A 88 14.56 -1.20 -1.09
C GLY A 88 13.74 -0.26 -0.21
N LYS A 89 12.68 0.27 -0.76
CA LYS A 89 11.71 1.14 -0.10
C LYS A 89 10.31 0.82 -0.59
N VAL A 90 9.30 1.09 0.24
CA VAL A 90 7.88 0.96 -0.11
C VAL A 90 7.30 2.33 -0.39
N TYR A 91 6.51 2.42 -1.46
CA TYR A 91 5.82 3.61 -1.92
C TYR A 91 4.34 3.27 -2.14
N HIS A 92 3.47 4.28 -2.23
CA HIS A 92 2.13 4.13 -2.77
C HIS A 92 2.04 4.76 -4.17
N TYR A 93 1.00 4.39 -4.93
CA TYR A 93 0.69 5.05 -6.20
C TYR A 93 -0.74 5.53 -6.22
N ARG A 94 -0.93 6.75 -6.68
CA ARG A 94 -2.26 7.30 -6.96
C ARG A 94 -2.19 8.29 -8.11
N ASP A 95 -3.07 8.13 -9.11
CA ASP A 95 -3.17 9.08 -10.22
C ASP A 95 -4.44 9.94 -10.13
N LYS A 96 -4.50 10.95 -11.00
CA LYS A 96 -5.68 11.85 -11.06
C LYS A 96 -6.94 11.16 -11.57
N ASN A 97 -6.84 10.00 -12.19
CA ASN A 97 -7.95 9.23 -12.72
C ASN A 97 -8.52 8.26 -11.67
N GLY A 98 -7.96 8.27 -10.45
CA GLY A 98 -8.41 7.43 -9.34
C GLY A 98 -7.84 6.01 -9.36
N LEU A 99 -6.85 5.70 -10.22
CA LEU A 99 -6.11 4.46 -10.12
C LEU A 99 -5.14 4.56 -8.93
N GLU A 100 -5.22 3.61 -8.03
CA GLU A 100 -4.39 3.51 -6.82
C GLU A 100 -3.69 2.15 -6.79
N CYS A 101 -2.56 2.08 -6.10
CA CYS A 101 -1.90 0.83 -5.73
C CYS A 101 -1.38 0.98 -4.31
N ASP A 102 -1.75 0.05 -3.45
CA ASP A 102 -1.53 0.16 -2.01
C ASP A 102 -0.04 0.18 -1.66
N ALA A 103 0.76 -0.67 -2.31
CA ALA A 103 2.21 -0.69 -2.09
C ALA A 103 3.00 -0.98 -3.37
N ILE A 104 4.10 -0.26 -3.55
CA ILE A 104 5.13 -0.56 -4.54
C ILE A 104 6.44 -0.80 -3.81
N ILE A 105 6.96 -2.02 -3.87
CA ILE A 105 8.28 -2.36 -3.34
C ILE A 105 9.30 -2.07 -4.42
N HIS A 106 10.17 -1.08 -4.21
CA HIS A 106 11.16 -0.66 -5.20
C HIS A 106 12.57 -0.81 -4.63
N LEU A 107 13.37 -1.66 -5.26
CA LEU A 107 14.74 -1.93 -4.87
C LEU A 107 15.71 -0.96 -5.54
N ARG A 108 16.88 -0.73 -4.92
CA ARG A 108 17.95 0.14 -5.46
C ARG A 108 18.49 -0.30 -6.83
N ASN A 109 18.33 -1.57 -7.19
CA ASN A 109 18.74 -2.10 -8.49
C ASN A 109 17.69 -1.85 -9.61
N GLY A 110 16.65 -1.08 -9.34
CA GLY A 110 15.57 -0.75 -10.29
C GLY A 110 14.52 -1.84 -10.46
N LYS A 111 14.61 -2.97 -9.77
CA LYS A 111 13.54 -3.95 -9.71
C LYS A 111 12.44 -3.48 -8.77
N TYR A 112 11.20 -3.76 -9.13
CA TYR A 112 10.04 -3.41 -8.29
C TYR A 112 8.90 -4.41 -8.46
N GLY A 113 8.04 -4.45 -7.45
CA GLY A 113 6.81 -5.22 -7.45
C GLY A 113 5.61 -4.35 -7.07
N LEU A 114 4.45 -4.71 -7.57
CA LEU A 114 3.17 -4.05 -7.30
C LEU A 114 2.34 -4.91 -6.36
N VAL A 115 1.80 -4.30 -5.31
CA VAL A 115 1.06 -5.01 -4.26
C VAL A 115 -0.26 -4.29 -3.98
N GLU A 116 -1.35 -5.04 -4.00
CA GLU A 116 -2.66 -4.66 -3.46
C GLU A 116 -2.90 -5.43 -2.17
N ILE A 117 -3.46 -4.78 -1.16
CA ILE A 117 -3.71 -5.36 0.16
C ILE A 117 -5.23 -5.46 0.35
N LYS A 118 -5.73 -6.67 0.58
CA LYS A 118 -7.17 -6.93 0.70
C LYS A 118 -7.41 -7.89 1.87
N LEU A 119 -8.51 -7.72 2.59
CA LEU A 119 -8.86 -8.66 3.67
C LEU A 119 -9.03 -10.09 3.17
N GLY A 120 -9.49 -10.27 1.93
CA GLY A 120 -9.73 -11.56 1.32
C GLY A 120 -11.10 -11.64 0.65
N GLY A 121 -11.38 -12.83 0.08
CA GLY A 121 -12.57 -13.07 -0.71
C GLY A 121 -12.36 -12.82 -2.20
N ASP A 122 -12.98 -13.68 -3.03
CA ASP A 122 -12.72 -13.74 -4.48
C ASP A 122 -12.93 -12.40 -5.19
N SER A 123 -13.99 -11.66 -4.82
CA SER A 123 -14.29 -10.37 -5.46
C SER A 123 -13.24 -9.29 -5.17
N LEU A 124 -12.69 -9.25 -3.95
CA LEU A 124 -11.64 -8.30 -3.58
C LEU A 124 -10.30 -8.68 -4.21
N ILE A 125 -9.99 -9.97 -4.28
CA ILE A 125 -8.81 -10.49 -4.97
C ILE A 125 -8.87 -10.15 -6.47
N GLU A 126 -10.03 -10.38 -7.10
CA GLU A 126 -10.25 -10.05 -8.52
C GLU A 126 -10.09 -8.54 -8.77
N SER A 127 -10.68 -7.71 -7.91
CA SER A 127 -10.55 -6.26 -8.00
C SER A 127 -9.09 -5.81 -7.86
N GLY A 128 -8.35 -6.33 -6.88
CA GLY A 128 -6.94 -6.04 -6.68
C GLY A 128 -6.08 -6.45 -7.88
N ALA A 129 -6.29 -7.65 -8.40
CA ALA A 129 -5.58 -8.14 -9.59
C ALA A 129 -5.84 -7.25 -10.81
N LYS A 130 -7.07 -6.79 -11.00
CA LYS A 130 -7.43 -5.86 -12.09
C LYS A 130 -6.71 -4.51 -11.93
N THR A 131 -6.64 -3.98 -10.73
CA THR A 131 -5.92 -2.73 -10.41
C THR A 131 -4.44 -2.86 -10.77
N LEU A 132 -3.77 -3.92 -10.30
CA LEU A 132 -2.35 -4.16 -10.56
C LEU A 132 -2.05 -4.26 -12.06
N LYS A 133 -2.85 -4.99 -12.81
CA LYS A 133 -2.72 -5.12 -14.26
C LYS A 133 -2.94 -3.77 -14.97
N SER A 134 -3.93 -3.00 -14.52
CA SER A 134 -4.20 -1.67 -15.06
C SER A 134 -3.01 -0.73 -14.86
N LEU A 135 -2.37 -0.76 -13.70
CA LEU A 135 -1.16 0.01 -13.45
C LEU A 135 0.00 -0.48 -14.31
N ALA A 136 0.23 -1.79 -14.36
CA ALA A 136 1.32 -2.37 -15.16
C ALA A 136 1.25 -1.99 -16.64
N THR A 137 0.04 -1.89 -17.23
CA THR A 137 -0.13 -1.46 -18.63
C THR A 137 0.18 0.03 -18.86
N LYS A 138 0.11 0.87 -17.83
CA LYS A 138 0.44 2.30 -17.93
C LYS A 138 1.94 2.58 -17.87
N ILE A 139 2.73 1.67 -17.33
CA ILE A 139 4.17 1.84 -17.17
C ILE A 139 4.85 1.81 -18.53
N ASP A 140 5.75 2.76 -18.75
CA ASP A 140 6.56 2.86 -19.96
C ASP A 140 7.76 1.92 -19.88
N THR A 141 7.60 0.72 -20.42
CA THR A 141 8.62 -0.33 -20.38
C THR A 141 9.82 -0.08 -21.30
N GLU A 142 9.80 0.98 -22.11
CA GLU A 142 10.98 1.45 -22.84
C GLU A 142 11.92 2.29 -21.96
N LYS A 143 11.37 2.87 -20.87
CA LYS A 143 12.12 3.76 -19.95
C LYS A 143 12.42 3.14 -18.59
N MET A 144 11.71 2.10 -18.21
CA MET A 144 11.95 1.36 -16.97
C MET A 144 11.54 -0.10 -17.12
N ASN A 145 12.03 -0.96 -16.23
CA ASN A 145 11.68 -2.38 -16.26
C ASN A 145 10.16 -2.60 -16.07
N ALA A 146 9.65 -3.70 -16.61
CA ALA A 146 8.35 -4.20 -16.19
C ALA A 146 8.38 -4.61 -14.71
N PRO A 147 7.22 -4.62 -13.99
CA PRO A 147 7.19 -5.10 -12.61
C PRO A 147 7.68 -6.54 -12.52
N SER A 148 8.53 -6.83 -11.54
CA SER A 148 9.08 -8.16 -11.30
C SER A 148 8.02 -9.14 -10.81
N PHE A 149 7.00 -8.63 -10.14
CA PHE A 149 5.81 -9.38 -9.71
C PHE A 149 4.62 -8.44 -9.51
N MET A 150 3.45 -9.01 -9.52
CA MET A 150 2.19 -8.40 -9.09
C MET A 150 1.56 -9.32 -8.04
N MET A 151 1.17 -8.79 -6.90
CA MET A 151 0.66 -9.58 -5.78
C MET A 151 -0.57 -8.93 -5.15
N VAL A 152 -1.60 -9.71 -4.91
CA VAL A 152 -2.69 -9.36 -3.98
C VAL A 152 -2.38 -10.03 -2.64
N LEU A 153 -1.99 -9.24 -1.66
CA LEU A 153 -1.75 -9.69 -0.30
C LEU A 153 -3.09 -9.84 0.42
N ALA A 154 -3.54 -11.07 0.60
CA ALA A 154 -4.82 -11.37 1.22
C ALA A 154 -4.67 -11.71 2.70
N GLY A 155 -5.50 -11.11 3.57
CA GLY A 155 -5.53 -11.39 5.01
C GLY A 155 -6.10 -12.76 5.34
N VAL A 156 -6.89 -13.34 4.44
CA VAL A 156 -7.50 -14.68 4.60
C VAL A 156 -7.26 -15.49 3.35
N GLY A 157 -6.63 -16.64 3.51
CA GLY A 157 -6.35 -17.60 2.44
C GLY A 157 -5.88 -18.93 3.01
N LYS A 158 -5.99 -20.02 2.23
CA LYS A 158 -5.52 -21.34 2.64
C LYS A 158 -4.06 -21.59 2.22
N TYR A 159 -3.62 -20.99 1.12
CA TYR A 159 -2.28 -21.14 0.55
C TYR A 159 -2.03 -19.99 -0.45
N ALA A 160 -0.77 -19.72 -0.69
CA ALA A 160 -0.36 -18.80 -1.75
C ALA A 160 -0.42 -19.52 -3.11
N TYR A 161 -0.85 -18.81 -4.14
CA TYR A 161 -0.94 -19.36 -5.51
C TYR A 161 -0.75 -18.25 -6.55
N THR A 162 -0.39 -18.65 -7.76
CA THR A 162 -0.34 -17.73 -8.90
C THR A 162 -1.55 -17.98 -9.80
N ARG A 163 -2.29 -16.93 -10.09
CA ARG A 163 -3.45 -16.91 -10.98
C ARG A 163 -3.00 -17.11 -12.43
N ALA A 164 -3.93 -17.52 -13.29
CA ALA A 164 -3.68 -17.66 -14.73
C ALA A 164 -3.22 -16.36 -15.42
N ASP A 165 -3.56 -15.20 -14.84
CA ASP A 165 -3.14 -13.86 -15.33
C ASP A 165 -1.79 -13.39 -14.77
N GLY A 166 -1.06 -14.23 -14.05
CA GLY A 166 0.28 -13.97 -13.53
C GLY A 166 0.31 -13.20 -12.20
N VAL A 167 -0.84 -12.88 -11.62
CA VAL A 167 -0.91 -12.23 -10.30
C VAL A 167 -0.82 -13.30 -9.21
N THR A 168 0.08 -13.11 -8.24
CA THR A 168 0.19 -13.97 -7.05
C THR A 168 -0.81 -13.53 -5.97
N VAL A 169 -1.37 -14.48 -5.24
CA VAL A 169 -2.30 -14.24 -4.13
C VAL A 169 -1.76 -14.97 -2.90
#